data_26523e6d8fd6a20e3b88f33945e3d565
#
_entry.id   26523e6d8fd6a20e3b88f33945e3d565
#
_cell.length_a   1.000
_cell.length_b   1.000
_cell.length_c   1.000
_cell.angle_alpha   90.00
_cell.angle_beta   90.00
_cell.angle_gamma   90.00
#
_symmetry.space_group_name_H-M   'P 1'
#
loop_
_entity.id
_entity.type
_entity.pdbx_description
1 polymer ?
#
loop_
_entity_poly.entity_id
_entity_poly.type
_entity_poly.pdbx_seq_one_letter_code
_entity_poly.pdbx_strand_id
1 'polypeptide(L)' 'MASPTSWEFFKEVETKILWVNICAQDLEGVAISINKWWKTRYPVYKIRIVSKKEFDLVKMQAEKKEQ' A
#
# COMPACT_ATOMS: atom_id res chain seq x y z
N MET A 1 21.10 -7.91 -7.34
CA MET A 1 21.06 -6.62 -6.67
C MET A 1 19.62 -6.20 -6.39
N ALA A 2 19.37 -5.77 -5.19
CA ALA A 2 18.03 -5.39 -4.81
C ALA A 2 17.60 -4.13 -5.54
N SER A 3 16.36 -4.10 -5.96
CA SER A 3 15.80 -2.90 -6.56
C SER A 3 15.71 -1.79 -5.52
N PRO A 4 16.12 -0.57 -5.83
CA PRO A 4 15.98 0.53 -4.90
C PRO A 4 14.53 0.97 -4.73
N THR A 5 13.67 0.57 -5.64
CA THR A 5 12.26 0.91 -5.55
C THR A 5 11.53 -0.24 -4.91
N SER A 6 11.09 -0.03 -3.69
CA SER A 6 10.30 -1.03 -3.01
C SER A 6 9.11 -0.36 -2.36
N TRP A 7 8.03 -1.11 -2.30
CA TRP A 7 6.83 -0.67 -1.65
C TRP A 7 6.06 -1.90 -1.19
N GLU A 8 5.24 -1.71 -0.20
CA GLU A 8 4.40 -2.77 0.32
C GLU A 8 2.98 -2.29 0.40
N PHE A 9 2.05 -3.21 0.39
CA PHE A 9 0.66 -2.84 0.44
C PHE A 9 -0.11 -3.84 1.29
N PHE A 10 -1.26 -3.39 1.73
CA PHE A 10 -2.16 -4.18 2.52
C PHE A 10 -3.58 -3.84 2.08
N LYS A 11 -4.35 -4.87 1.82
CA LYS A 11 -5.70 -4.72 1.28
C LYS A 11 -6.72 -4.89 2.39
N GLU A 12 -7.46 -3.84 2.69
CA GLU A 12 -8.53 -3.88 3.67
C GLU A 12 -9.85 -4.08 2.94
N VAL A 13 -10.37 -5.30 3.02
CA VAL A 13 -11.51 -5.70 2.20
C VAL A 13 -12.80 -5.02 2.64
N GLU A 14 -13.01 -4.87 3.94
CA GLU A 14 -14.26 -4.30 4.45
C GLU A 14 -14.48 -2.86 4.01
N THR A 15 -13.43 -2.05 4.05
CA THR A 15 -13.53 -0.65 3.72
C THR A 15 -13.17 -0.36 2.28
N LYS A 16 -12.64 -1.35 1.56
CA LYS A 16 -12.16 -1.19 0.18
C LYS A 16 -11.06 -0.17 0.10
N ILE A 17 -10.13 -0.20 1.04
CA ILE A 17 -8.98 0.68 1.06
C ILE A 17 -7.70 -0.12 0.86
N LEU A 18 -6.86 0.38 -0.01
CA LEU A 18 -5.54 -0.19 -0.27
C LEU A 18 -4.51 0.69 0.43
N TRP A 19 -3.92 0.15 1.49
CA TRP A 19 -2.91 0.86 2.25
C TRP A 19 -1.56 0.57 1.65
N VAL A 20 -0.78 1.61 1.39
CA VAL A 20 0.51 1.48 0.71
C VAL A 20 1.57 2.24 1.48
N ASN A 21 2.75 1.64 1.62
CA ASN A 21 3.92 2.31 2.13
C ASN A 21 5.03 2.22 1.09
N ILE A 22 5.63 3.35 0.79
CA ILE A 22 6.70 3.43 -0.21
C ILE A 22 8.04 3.58 0.51
N CYS A 23 8.95 2.67 0.23
CA CYS A 23 10.30 2.70 0.76
C CYS A 23 11.28 2.89 -0.38
N ALA A 24 11.21 4.03 -1.06
CA ALA A 24 12.05 4.29 -2.22
C ALA A 24 12.48 5.75 -2.24
N GLN A 25 13.60 6.00 -2.90
CA GLN A 25 14.09 7.36 -3.06
C GLN A 25 13.33 8.11 -4.15
N ASP A 26 12.97 7.41 -5.21
CA ASP A 26 12.21 7.99 -6.31
C ASP A 26 10.74 7.79 -6.06
N LEU A 27 10.16 8.69 -5.29
CA LEU A 27 8.74 8.59 -4.95
C LEU A 27 7.83 8.80 -6.15
N GLU A 28 8.25 9.67 -7.08
CA GLU A 28 7.41 9.94 -8.24
C GLU A 28 7.30 8.74 -9.15
N GLY A 29 8.43 8.10 -9.45
CA GLY A 29 8.45 6.92 -10.30
C GLY A 29 7.65 5.77 -9.69
N VAL A 30 7.81 5.57 -8.39
CA VAL A 30 7.09 4.52 -7.69
C VAL A 30 5.60 4.82 -7.65
N ALA A 31 5.23 6.07 -7.43
CA ALA A 31 3.82 6.46 -7.39
C ALA A 31 3.14 6.19 -8.73
N ILE A 32 3.82 6.45 -9.83
CA ILE A 32 3.27 6.16 -11.16
C ILE A 32 3.05 4.66 -11.33
N SER A 33 4.03 3.87 -10.92
CA SER A 33 3.92 2.42 -11.01
C SER A 33 2.78 1.87 -10.14
N ILE A 34 2.66 2.38 -8.93
CA ILE A 34 1.61 1.96 -8.01
C ILE A 34 0.24 2.32 -8.55
N ASN A 35 0.11 3.51 -9.12
CA ASN A 35 -1.15 3.96 -9.69
C ASN A 35 -1.62 3.03 -10.81
N LYS A 36 -0.69 2.66 -11.67
CA LYS A 36 -0.98 1.76 -12.77
C LYS A 36 -1.38 0.37 -12.28
N TRP A 37 -0.62 -0.14 -11.31
CA TRP A 37 -0.89 -1.44 -10.71
C TRP A 37 -2.24 -1.45 -10.02
N TRP A 38 -2.55 -0.41 -9.26
CA TRP A 38 -3.82 -0.28 -8.55
C TRP A 38 -5.00 -0.28 -9.51
N LYS A 39 -4.94 0.55 -10.53
CA LYS A 39 -6.03 0.65 -11.50
C LYS A 39 -6.25 -0.64 -12.27
N THR A 40 -5.19 -1.40 -12.45
CA THR A 40 -5.27 -2.67 -13.18
C THR A 40 -5.78 -3.80 -12.31
N ARG A 41 -5.31 -3.86 -11.07
CA ARG A 41 -5.58 -5.00 -10.19
C ARG A 41 -6.72 -4.76 -9.20
N TYR A 42 -6.82 -3.55 -8.68
CA TYR A 42 -7.77 -3.25 -7.63
C TYR A 42 -8.53 -1.96 -7.91
N PRO A 43 -9.23 -1.88 -9.04
CA PRO A 43 -9.88 -0.62 -9.45
C PRO A 43 -11.00 -0.17 -8.53
N VAL A 44 -11.60 -1.09 -7.78
CA VAL A 44 -12.70 -0.74 -6.86
C VAL A 44 -12.22 -0.27 -5.51
N TYR A 45 -10.91 -0.38 -5.25
CA TYR A 45 -10.36 0.06 -3.98
C TYR A 45 -9.90 1.49 -4.06
N LYS A 46 -9.96 2.18 -2.92
CA LYS A 46 -9.33 3.49 -2.79
C LYS A 46 -7.91 3.28 -2.27
N ILE A 47 -6.99 4.09 -2.76
CA ILE A 47 -5.59 3.95 -2.36
C ILE A 47 -5.22 5.02 -1.34
N ARG A 48 -4.45 4.63 -0.34
CA ARG A 48 -3.89 5.54 0.66
C ARG A 48 -2.42 5.22 0.86
N ILE A 49 -1.59 6.21 0.61
CA ILE A 49 -0.14 6.08 0.79
C ILE A 49 0.20 6.69 2.13
N VAL A 50 0.75 5.86 3.02
CA VAL A 50 0.98 6.26 4.40
C VAL A 50 2.42 5.95 4.82
N SER A 51 2.82 6.50 5.96
CA SER A 51 4.14 6.24 6.52
C SER A 51 4.23 4.79 6.99
N LYS A 52 5.46 4.33 7.18
CA LYS A 52 5.69 2.97 7.67
C LYS A 52 5.02 2.74 9.02
N LYS A 53 5.10 3.73 9.89
CA LYS A 53 4.52 3.64 11.21
C LYS A 53 3.00 3.46 11.13
N GLU A 54 2.36 4.27 10.32
CA GLU A 54 0.91 4.20 10.15
C GLU A 54 0.51 2.91 9.45
N PHE A 55 1.29 2.51 8.46
CA PHE A 55 1.04 1.27 7.74
C PHE A 55 1.04 0.08 8.69
N ASP A 56 2.05 0.00 9.55
CA ASP A 56 2.16 -1.08 10.51
C ASP A 56 1.00 -1.10 11.51
N LEU A 57 0.57 0.09 11.92
CA LEU A 57 -0.56 0.19 12.85
C LEU A 57 -1.85 -0.33 12.23
N VAL A 58 -2.13 0.08 11.02
CA VAL A 58 -3.34 -0.34 10.33
C VAL A 58 -3.32 -1.85 10.09
N LYS A 59 -2.18 -2.37 9.68
CA LYS A 59 -2.02 -3.79 9.43
C LYS A 59 -2.23 -4.59 10.71
N MET A 60 -1.68 -4.12 11.79
CA MET A 60 -1.84 -4.79 13.09
C MET A 60 -3.29 -4.81 13.53
N GLN A 61 -3.99 -3.69 13.37
CA GLN A 61 -5.39 -3.61 13.74
C GLN A 61 -6.25 -4.55 12.91
N ALA A 62 -5.95 -4.64 11.62
CA ALA A 62 -6.69 -5.53 10.74
C ALA A 62 -6.47 -7.00 11.10
N GLU A 63 -5.24 -7.35 11.47
CA GLU A 63 -4.94 -8.72 11.89
C GLU A 63 -5.67 -9.08 13.17
N LYS A 64 -5.81 -8.12 14.08
CA LYS A 64 -6.56 -8.36 15.31
C LYS A 64 -8.04 -8.57 15.04
N LYS A 65 -8.59 -7.89 14.07
CA LYS A 65 -10.00 -8.03 13.73
C LYS A 65 -10.34 -9.41 13.19
N GLU A 66 -9.38 -10.03 12.52
CA GLU A 66 -9.59 -11.34 11.93
C GLU A 66 -9.62 -12.46 12.96
N GLN A 67 -9.15 -12.20 14.15
CA GLN A 67 -9.22 -13.15 15.23
C GLN A 67 -10.53 -12.96 16.03
#